data_550017b801725ffcf50ccf42e644a14a
#
_entry.id   550017b801725ffcf50ccf42e644a14a
#
_cell.length_a   1.000
_cell.length_b   1.000
_cell.length_c   1.000
_cell.angle_alpha   90.00
_cell.angle_beta   90.00
_cell.angle_gamma   90.00
#
_symmetry.space_group_name_H-M   'P 1'
#
loop_
_entity.id
_entity.type
_entity.pdbx_description
1 polymer ?
#
loop_
_entity_poly.entity_id
_entity_poly.type
_entity_poly.pdbx_seq_one_letter_code
_entity_poly.pdbx_strand_id
1 'polypeptide(L)'
;MQPKSPSIQECPVGRAVETVGEWWSILILRDALQGSTRFDEFERNLGIAPNILSRRLTHLTKTGMFVRRRYHERPPRYEYVLTDKARDFFPVIAALLAWGNRHLAPKGEAILLANRDDRRPLDPVLVDAADMQPITLANAVVIAGPGASRLMRRRLTSLKAMNPAVAPAGD
;
A
#
# COMPACT_ATOMS: atom_id res chain seq x y z
N MET A 1 -1.27 14.81 10.47
CA MET A 1 -1.31 14.69 11.95
C MET A 1 -0.63 13.37 12.28
N GLN A 2 0.51 13.38 12.96
CA GLN A 2 1.19 12.13 13.32
C GLN A 2 0.48 11.49 14.52
N PRO A 3 0.29 10.16 14.51
CA PRO A 3 -0.30 9.47 15.66
C PRO A 3 0.65 9.60 16.86
N LYS A 4 0.15 10.20 17.95
CA LYS A 4 0.95 10.43 19.18
C LYS A 4 1.10 9.19 20.05
N SER A 5 0.43 8.08 19.73
CA SER A 5 0.48 6.87 20.56
C SER A 5 1.76 6.05 20.26
N PRO A 6 2.60 5.75 21.26
CA PRO A 6 3.78 4.90 21.08
C PRO A 6 3.46 3.54 20.45
N SER A 7 2.30 2.96 20.75
CA SER A 7 1.86 1.69 20.19
C SER A 7 1.58 1.73 18.68
N ILE A 8 1.22 2.90 18.14
CA ILE A 8 1.05 3.09 16.69
C ILE A 8 2.41 3.24 16.02
N GLN A 9 3.33 3.99 16.62
CA GLN A 9 4.69 4.17 16.09
C GLN A 9 5.49 2.85 16.05
N GLU A 10 5.24 1.94 16.98
CA GLU A 10 5.85 0.62 17.01
C GLU A 10 5.18 -0.36 16.01
N CYS A 11 3.92 -0.13 15.67
CA CYS A 11 3.15 -1.01 14.78
C CYS A 11 3.69 -0.93 13.33
N PRO A 12 4.06 -2.05 12.69
CA PRO A 12 4.49 -2.05 11.27
C PRO A 12 3.45 -1.45 10.32
N VAL A 13 2.16 -1.73 10.54
CA VAL A 13 1.06 -1.12 9.77
C VAL A 13 1.01 0.39 10.00
N GLY A 14 1.19 0.85 11.25
CA GLY A 14 1.25 2.28 11.57
C GLY A 14 2.37 2.99 10.81
N ARG A 15 3.58 2.42 10.81
CA ARG A 15 4.72 2.96 10.04
C ARG A 15 4.51 2.92 8.53
N ALA A 16 3.87 1.88 8.00
CA ALA A 16 3.51 1.82 6.59
C ALA A 16 2.52 2.93 6.23
N VAL A 17 1.49 3.13 7.04
CA VAL A 17 0.51 4.21 6.87
C VAL A 17 1.17 5.59 6.96
N GLU A 18 2.15 5.83 7.84
CA GLU A 18 2.91 7.09 7.83
C GLU A 18 3.64 7.35 6.51
N THR A 19 4.12 6.30 5.85
CA THR A 19 4.82 6.41 4.56
C THR A 19 3.86 6.69 3.40
N VAL A 20 2.72 5.98 3.35
CA VAL A 20 1.77 6.02 2.21
C VAL A 20 0.37 6.50 2.60
N GLY A 21 0.14 6.90 3.84
CA GLY A 21 -1.15 7.00 4.51
C GLY A 21 -2.08 8.12 4.10
N GLU A 22 -1.73 8.86 3.07
CA GLU A 22 -2.70 9.73 2.42
C GLU A 22 -3.15 9.07 1.12
N TRP A 23 -4.46 9.06 0.87
CA TRP A 23 -5.04 8.40 -0.30
C TRP A 23 -4.39 8.81 -1.64
N TRP A 24 -3.96 10.06 -1.78
CA TRP A 24 -3.20 10.53 -2.93
C TRP A 24 -1.87 9.81 -3.10
N SER A 25 -1.17 9.46 -2.00
CA SER A 25 0.10 8.73 -2.08
C SER A 25 -0.09 7.34 -2.67
N ILE A 26 -1.18 6.65 -2.30
CA ILE A 26 -1.54 5.33 -2.86
C ILE A 26 -1.84 5.44 -4.35
N LEU A 27 -2.62 6.46 -4.78
CA LEU A 27 -2.95 6.66 -6.19
C LEU A 27 -1.73 7.06 -7.03
N ILE A 28 -0.82 7.88 -6.49
CA ILE A 28 0.44 8.22 -7.15
C ILE A 28 1.33 6.98 -7.32
N LEU A 29 1.44 6.12 -6.30
CA LEU A 29 2.19 4.86 -6.39
C LEU A 29 1.55 3.89 -7.40
N ARG A 30 0.21 3.81 -7.45
CA ARG A 30 -0.50 3.05 -8.47
C ARG A 30 -0.11 3.50 -9.88
N ASP A 31 -0.18 4.78 -10.16
CA ASP A 31 0.14 5.35 -11.48
C ASP A 31 1.63 5.16 -11.83
N ALA A 32 2.52 5.31 -10.85
CA ALA A 32 3.94 5.05 -11.03
C ALA A 32 4.24 3.57 -11.36
N LEU A 33 3.55 2.63 -10.71
CA LEU A 33 3.64 1.19 -11.02
C LEU A 33 3.08 0.86 -12.41
N GLN A 34 2.19 1.71 -12.95
CA GLN A 34 1.66 1.64 -14.32
C GLN A 34 2.53 2.38 -15.34
N GLY A 35 3.62 3.03 -14.91
CA GLY A 35 4.61 3.64 -15.79
C GLY A 35 4.69 5.17 -15.78
N SER A 36 3.82 5.88 -15.03
CA SER A 36 3.94 7.34 -14.89
C SER A 36 5.19 7.70 -14.10
N THR A 37 5.95 8.67 -14.61
CA THR A 37 7.19 9.14 -13.96
C THR A 37 7.28 10.64 -13.81
N ARG A 38 6.48 11.41 -14.58
CA ARG A 38 6.58 12.87 -14.64
C ARG A 38 5.46 13.53 -13.87
N PHE A 39 5.75 14.74 -13.39
CA PHE A 39 4.79 15.55 -12.63
C PHE A 39 3.49 15.78 -13.40
N ASP A 40 3.60 16.19 -14.66
CA ASP A 40 2.45 16.48 -15.54
C ASP A 40 1.63 15.23 -15.88
N GLU A 41 2.25 14.05 -15.92
CA GLU A 41 1.54 12.78 -16.09
C GLU A 41 0.66 12.48 -14.88
N PHE A 42 1.23 12.57 -13.65
CA PHE A 42 0.47 12.38 -12.42
C PHE A 42 -0.65 13.42 -12.26
N GLU A 43 -0.37 14.69 -12.54
CA GLU A 43 -1.35 15.77 -12.47
C GLU A 43 -2.56 15.47 -13.37
N ARG A 44 -2.29 15.17 -14.65
CA ARG A 44 -3.31 14.88 -15.66
C ARG A 44 -4.11 13.62 -15.34
N ASN A 45 -3.42 12.53 -14.96
CA ASN A 45 -4.06 11.24 -14.74
C ASN A 45 -4.93 11.23 -13.48
N LEU A 46 -4.52 11.96 -12.44
CA LEU A 46 -5.19 11.96 -11.14
C LEU A 46 -6.14 13.14 -10.95
N GLY A 47 -6.06 14.18 -11.78
CA GLY A 47 -6.81 15.42 -11.55
C GLY A 47 -6.47 16.09 -10.22
N ILE A 48 -5.27 15.87 -9.70
CA ILE A 48 -4.81 16.36 -8.40
C ILE A 48 -4.28 17.80 -8.52
N ALA A 49 -4.60 18.65 -7.54
CA ALA A 49 -4.07 20.01 -7.52
C ALA A 49 -2.52 20.01 -7.41
N PRO A 50 -1.80 20.87 -8.21
CA PRO A 50 -0.35 20.86 -8.29
C PRO A 50 0.37 21.01 -6.94
N ASN A 51 -0.16 21.84 -6.04
CA ASN A 51 0.39 22.03 -4.70
C ASN A 51 0.29 20.77 -3.83
N ILE A 52 -0.80 20.02 -3.96
CA ILE A 52 -0.99 18.75 -3.25
C ILE A 52 -0.05 17.70 -3.83
N LEU A 53 -0.01 17.56 -5.17
CA LEU A 53 0.89 16.63 -5.85
C LEU A 53 2.36 16.88 -5.47
N SER A 54 2.82 18.14 -5.54
CA SER A 54 4.18 18.52 -5.15
C SER A 54 4.52 18.10 -3.72
N ARG A 55 3.60 18.32 -2.78
CA ARG A 55 3.78 17.90 -1.38
C ARG A 55 3.84 16.38 -1.23
N ARG A 56 3.01 15.64 -1.96
CA ARG A 56 3.00 14.17 -1.91
C ARG A 56 4.26 13.58 -2.53
N LEU A 57 4.66 14.03 -3.70
CA LEU A 57 5.90 13.58 -4.36
C LEU A 57 7.14 13.89 -3.51
N THR A 58 7.17 15.06 -2.86
CA THR A 58 8.24 15.40 -1.90
C THR A 58 8.26 14.43 -0.71
N HIS A 59 7.09 14.12 -0.14
CA HIS A 59 6.97 13.17 0.96
C HIS A 59 7.42 11.76 0.54
N LEU A 60 6.91 11.25 -0.58
CA LEU A 60 7.27 9.93 -1.09
C LEU A 60 8.77 9.82 -1.45
N THR A 61 9.38 10.92 -1.91
CA THR A 61 10.84 10.96 -2.12
C THR A 61 11.59 10.92 -0.78
N LYS A 62 11.17 11.69 0.22
CA LYS A 62 11.79 11.69 1.57
C LYS A 62 11.66 10.35 2.27
N THR A 63 10.57 9.63 2.06
CA THR A 63 10.34 8.31 2.66
C THR A 63 10.97 7.16 1.85
N GLY A 64 11.70 7.49 0.78
CA GLY A 64 12.43 6.53 -0.04
C GLY A 64 11.57 5.67 -0.97
N MET A 65 10.34 6.12 -1.29
CA MET A 65 9.51 5.48 -2.30
C MET A 65 9.92 5.90 -3.71
N PHE A 66 10.37 7.14 -3.89
CA PHE A 66 10.88 7.64 -5.16
C PHE A 66 12.32 8.14 -5.04
N VAL A 67 13.04 8.03 -6.17
CA VAL A 67 14.23 8.83 -6.46
C VAL A 67 13.84 9.87 -7.50
N ARG A 68 14.19 11.13 -7.22
CA ARG A 68 14.01 12.22 -8.17
C ARG A 68 15.22 12.27 -9.08
N ARG A 69 15.03 12.03 -10.39
CA ARG A 69 16.07 12.01 -11.41
C ARG A 69 15.85 13.16 -12.39
N ARG A 70 16.91 13.89 -12.68
CA ARG A 70 16.87 14.95 -13.70
C ARG A 70 16.97 14.32 -15.09
N TYR A 71 16.06 14.68 -15.99
CA TYR A 71 16.07 14.20 -17.37
C TYR A 71 16.26 15.29 -18.42
N HIS A 72 16.16 16.59 -18.02
CA HIS A 72 16.39 17.73 -18.91
C HIS A 72 17.14 18.84 -18.18
N GLU A 73 18.10 19.49 -18.88
CA GLU A 73 19.05 20.43 -18.29
C GLU A 73 18.49 21.85 -18.19
N ARG A 74 17.92 22.36 -19.27
CA ARG A 74 17.48 23.77 -19.39
C ARG A 74 16.17 23.89 -20.16
N PRO A 75 15.04 24.21 -19.50
CA PRO A 75 14.88 24.32 -18.04
C PRO A 75 15.03 22.96 -17.35
N PRO A 76 15.46 22.93 -16.07
CA PRO A 76 15.61 21.67 -15.34
C PRO A 76 14.27 20.93 -15.20
N ARG A 77 14.18 19.70 -15.71
CA ARG A 77 13.01 18.84 -15.56
C ARG A 77 13.38 17.54 -14.86
N TYR A 78 12.45 17.04 -14.06
CA TYR A 78 12.66 15.89 -13.20
C TYR A 78 11.58 14.85 -13.39
N GLU A 79 11.97 13.59 -13.20
CA GLU A 79 11.08 12.46 -13.12
C GLU A 79 11.22 11.77 -11.75
N TYR A 80 10.20 11.03 -11.37
CA TYR A 80 10.10 10.30 -10.11
C TYR A 80 10.14 8.80 -10.41
N VAL A 81 11.29 8.18 -10.09
CA VAL A 81 11.55 6.78 -10.40
C VAL A 81 11.29 5.95 -9.15
N LEU A 82 10.53 4.87 -9.28
CA LEU A 82 10.27 3.93 -8.19
C LEU A 82 11.58 3.30 -7.69
N THR A 83 11.76 3.28 -6.37
CA THR A 83 12.79 2.48 -5.71
C THR A 83 12.35 1.02 -5.57
N ASP A 84 13.25 0.12 -5.18
CA ASP A 84 12.88 -1.27 -4.89
C ASP A 84 11.87 -1.34 -3.75
N LYS A 85 12.02 -0.52 -2.70
CA LYS A 85 11.03 -0.37 -1.63
C LYS A 85 9.63 -0.04 -2.16
N ALA A 86 9.52 0.81 -3.18
CA ALA A 86 8.24 1.15 -3.77
C ALA A 86 7.71 0.03 -4.69
N ARG A 87 8.60 -0.71 -5.37
CA ARG A 87 8.21 -1.90 -6.14
C ARG A 87 7.67 -3.01 -5.25
N ASP A 88 8.28 -3.21 -4.08
CA ASP A 88 7.80 -4.15 -3.05
C ASP A 88 6.42 -3.79 -2.49
N PHE A 89 5.92 -2.57 -2.74
CA PHE A 89 4.56 -2.17 -2.39
C PHE A 89 3.49 -2.64 -3.42
N PHE A 90 3.91 -3.18 -4.56
CA PHE A 90 2.99 -3.67 -5.61
C PHE A 90 1.94 -4.67 -5.10
N PRO A 91 2.26 -5.68 -4.24
CA PRO A 91 1.25 -6.59 -3.70
C PRO A 91 0.13 -5.88 -2.93
N VAL A 92 0.43 -4.77 -2.25
CA VAL A 92 -0.58 -3.98 -1.53
C VAL A 92 -1.53 -3.30 -2.53
N ILE A 93 -0.99 -2.73 -3.62
CA ILE A 93 -1.82 -2.14 -4.69
C ILE A 93 -2.68 -3.22 -5.38
N ALA A 94 -2.12 -4.40 -5.65
CA ALA A 94 -2.86 -5.52 -6.24
C ALA A 94 -3.99 -6.01 -5.33
N ALA A 95 -3.73 -6.10 -4.02
CA ALA A 95 -4.76 -6.47 -3.04
C ALA A 95 -5.87 -5.41 -2.94
N LEU A 96 -5.53 -4.11 -2.97
CA LEU A 96 -6.51 -3.02 -3.01
C LEU A 96 -7.37 -3.07 -4.29
N LEU A 97 -6.76 -3.36 -5.44
CA LEU A 97 -7.47 -3.51 -6.71
C LEU A 97 -8.47 -4.68 -6.64
N ALA A 98 -8.02 -5.85 -6.19
CA ALA A 98 -8.87 -7.03 -6.08
C ALA A 98 -10.02 -6.82 -5.09
N TRP A 99 -9.74 -6.23 -3.93
CA TRP A 99 -10.77 -5.91 -2.95
C TRP A 99 -11.77 -4.87 -3.50
N GLY A 100 -11.28 -3.83 -4.17
CA GLY A 100 -12.12 -2.80 -4.80
C GLY A 100 -13.04 -3.39 -5.88
N ASN A 101 -12.52 -4.25 -6.74
CA ASN A 101 -13.32 -4.93 -7.76
C ASN A 101 -14.41 -5.80 -7.14
N ARG A 102 -14.07 -6.58 -6.11
CA ARG A 102 -15.02 -7.50 -5.45
C ARG A 102 -16.16 -6.77 -4.73
N HIS A 103 -15.87 -5.63 -4.09
CA HIS A 103 -16.82 -5.00 -3.17
C HIS A 103 -17.37 -3.64 -3.65
N LEU A 104 -16.68 -2.95 -4.58
CA LEU A 104 -16.98 -1.57 -4.95
C LEU A 104 -17.24 -1.38 -6.45
N ALA A 105 -17.44 -2.45 -7.21
CA ALA A 105 -17.67 -2.42 -8.65
C ALA A 105 -19.10 -2.89 -9.04
N PRO A 106 -20.17 -2.18 -8.66
CA PRO A 106 -21.56 -2.62 -8.87
C PRO A 106 -21.96 -2.69 -10.35
N LYS A 107 -21.20 -2.03 -11.23
CA LYS A 107 -21.42 -2.05 -12.70
C LYS A 107 -20.41 -2.93 -13.45
N GLY A 108 -19.65 -3.75 -12.73
CA GLY A 108 -18.55 -4.53 -13.25
C GLY A 108 -17.19 -3.86 -13.09
N GLU A 109 -16.17 -4.63 -13.24
CA GLU A 109 -14.77 -4.25 -13.00
C GLU A 109 -14.26 -3.37 -14.16
N ALA A 110 -13.86 -2.13 -13.84
CA ALA A 110 -13.32 -1.18 -14.82
C ALA A 110 -11.86 -1.46 -15.19
N ILE A 111 -11.09 -2.07 -14.26
CA ILE A 111 -9.66 -2.36 -14.43
C ILE A 111 -9.39 -3.74 -13.85
N LEU A 112 -8.65 -4.56 -14.59
CA LEU A 112 -8.24 -5.89 -14.16
C LEU A 112 -6.71 -5.97 -14.03
N LEU A 113 -6.24 -6.72 -13.04
CA LEU A 113 -4.89 -7.22 -13.03
C LEU A 113 -4.83 -8.41 -13.99
N ALA A 114 -3.85 -8.44 -14.89
CA ALA A 114 -3.72 -9.51 -15.87
C ALA A 114 -2.28 -10.01 -15.94
N ASN A 115 -2.12 -11.26 -16.31
CA ASN A 115 -0.83 -11.83 -16.69
C ASN A 115 -0.23 -11.04 -17.86
N ARG A 116 1.08 -10.78 -17.81
CA ARG A 116 1.76 -9.94 -18.80
C ARG A 116 1.78 -10.59 -20.19
N ASP A 117 1.95 -11.89 -20.23
CA ASP A 117 2.23 -12.62 -21.48
C ASP A 117 0.93 -12.99 -22.23
N ASP A 118 -0.03 -13.59 -21.54
CA ASP A 118 -1.26 -14.11 -22.13
C ASP A 118 -2.49 -13.24 -21.89
N ARG A 119 -2.35 -12.14 -21.13
CA ARG A 119 -3.43 -11.21 -20.78
C ARG A 119 -4.58 -11.82 -19.99
N ARG A 120 -4.44 -13.04 -19.49
CA ARG A 120 -5.43 -13.67 -18.64
C ARG A 120 -5.62 -12.86 -17.35
N PRO A 121 -6.86 -12.58 -16.94
CA PRO A 121 -7.13 -11.96 -15.64
C PRO A 121 -6.53 -12.76 -14.49
N LEU A 122 -5.99 -12.06 -13.52
CA LEU A 122 -5.44 -12.62 -12.29
C LEU A 122 -6.36 -12.30 -11.11
N ASP A 123 -6.58 -13.29 -10.24
CA ASP A 123 -7.24 -13.11 -8.94
C ASP A 123 -6.17 -13.26 -7.85
N PRO A 124 -5.61 -12.15 -7.33
CA PRO A 124 -4.52 -12.20 -6.36
C PRO A 124 -5.03 -12.66 -4.99
N VAL A 125 -4.33 -13.64 -4.43
CA VAL A 125 -4.54 -14.14 -3.06
C VAL A 125 -3.26 -13.99 -2.25
N LEU A 126 -3.40 -13.79 -0.93
CA LEU A 126 -2.28 -13.79 -0.01
C LEU A 126 -2.00 -15.23 0.44
N VAL A 127 -0.77 -15.69 0.25
CA VAL A 127 -0.33 -17.04 0.64
C VAL A 127 0.88 -16.98 1.57
N ASP A 128 1.04 -18.00 2.40
CA ASP A 128 2.29 -18.22 3.13
C ASP A 128 3.36 -18.76 2.15
N ALA A 129 4.53 -18.14 2.16
CA ALA A 129 5.63 -18.53 1.28
C ALA A 129 6.24 -19.90 1.65
N ALA A 130 6.01 -20.40 2.86
CA ALA A 130 6.56 -21.68 3.32
C ALA A 130 5.81 -22.90 2.75
N ASP A 131 4.49 -22.80 2.60
CA ASP A 131 3.64 -23.92 2.18
C ASP A 131 2.64 -23.59 1.08
N MET A 132 2.64 -22.31 0.61
CA MET A 132 1.74 -21.78 -0.41
C MET A 132 0.25 -21.84 -0.04
N GLN A 133 -0.08 -22.00 1.24
CA GLN A 133 -1.47 -22.00 1.70
C GLN A 133 -2.03 -20.57 1.81
N PRO A 134 -3.31 -20.35 1.47
CA PRO A 134 -3.94 -19.05 1.63
C PRO A 134 -3.95 -18.57 3.08
N ILE A 135 -3.53 -17.32 3.30
CA ILE A 135 -3.61 -16.65 4.59
C ILE A 135 -4.98 -15.98 4.71
N THR A 136 -5.73 -16.36 5.73
CA THR A 136 -7.09 -15.89 6.01
C THR A 136 -7.26 -15.51 7.49
N LEU A 137 -8.36 -14.84 7.83
CA LEU A 137 -8.69 -14.57 9.24
C LEU A 137 -8.91 -15.85 10.07
N ALA A 138 -9.23 -16.97 9.41
CA ALA A 138 -9.47 -18.24 10.11
C ALA A 138 -8.17 -18.94 10.54
N ASN A 139 -7.07 -18.73 9.82
CA ASN A 139 -5.80 -19.43 10.07
C ASN A 139 -4.63 -18.51 10.44
N ALA A 140 -4.81 -17.19 10.45
CA ALA A 140 -3.77 -16.24 10.78
C ALA A 140 -4.07 -15.43 12.04
N VAL A 141 -3.04 -15.17 12.84
CA VAL A 141 -3.13 -14.36 14.05
C VAL A 141 -1.92 -13.44 14.17
N VAL A 142 -2.13 -12.23 14.66
CA VAL A 142 -1.04 -11.30 14.96
C VAL A 142 -0.45 -11.62 16.32
N ILE A 143 0.85 -11.86 16.36
CA ILE A 143 1.61 -12.15 17.60
C ILE A 143 2.72 -11.09 17.81
N ALA A 144 3.23 -11.02 19.03
CA ALA A 144 4.36 -10.16 19.36
C ALA A 144 5.64 -10.70 18.74
N GLY A 145 6.29 -9.90 17.88
CA GLY A 145 7.61 -10.20 17.35
C GLY A 145 8.73 -10.00 18.41
N PRO A 146 9.97 -10.39 18.07
CA PRO A 146 11.12 -10.28 18.99
C PRO A 146 11.40 -8.83 19.43
N GLY A 147 11.20 -7.85 18.54
CA GLY A 147 11.38 -6.42 18.83
C GLY A 147 10.21 -5.73 19.53
N ALA A 148 9.16 -6.46 19.93
CA ALA A 148 7.98 -5.87 20.57
C ALA A 148 8.30 -5.37 21.98
N SER A 149 7.92 -4.10 22.28
CA SER A 149 8.00 -3.54 23.63
C SER A 149 7.04 -4.24 24.61
N ARG A 150 7.23 -3.98 25.92
CA ARG A 150 6.27 -4.44 26.95
C ARG A 150 4.86 -3.91 26.68
N LEU A 151 4.73 -2.67 26.19
CA LEU A 151 3.45 -2.06 25.88
C LEU A 151 2.75 -2.80 24.73
N MET A 152 3.48 -3.10 23.65
CA MET A 152 2.95 -3.84 22.51
C MET A 152 2.53 -5.26 22.89
N ARG A 153 3.35 -5.97 23.68
CA ARG A 153 3.02 -7.31 24.21
C ARG A 153 1.72 -7.29 25.02
N ARG A 154 1.59 -6.35 25.97
CA ARG A 154 0.37 -6.18 26.77
C ARG A 154 -0.86 -5.90 25.88
N ARG A 155 -0.73 -5.00 24.89
CA ARG A 155 -1.80 -4.69 23.95
C ARG A 155 -2.29 -5.93 23.20
N LEU A 156 -1.37 -6.72 22.62
CA LEU A 156 -1.73 -7.92 21.87
C LEU A 156 -2.38 -9.00 22.74
N THR A 157 -1.93 -9.15 24.00
CA THR A 157 -2.58 -10.05 24.98
C THR A 157 -3.99 -9.59 25.30
N SER A 158 -4.22 -8.29 25.53
CA SER A 158 -5.55 -7.74 25.82
C SER A 158 -6.50 -7.90 24.64
N LEU A 159 -6.06 -7.68 23.42
CA LEU A 159 -6.87 -7.86 22.21
C LEU A 159 -7.30 -9.32 22.03
N LYS A 160 -6.40 -10.28 22.32
CA LYS A 160 -6.71 -11.71 22.30
C LYS A 160 -7.82 -12.08 23.29
N ALA A 161 -7.80 -11.49 24.48
CA ALA A 161 -8.80 -11.71 25.51
C ALA A 161 -10.18 -11.11 25.18
N MET A 162 -10.20 -9.99 24.43
CA MET A 162 -11.43 -9.28 24.06
C MET A 162 -12.14 -9.84 22.82
N ASN A 163 -11.44 -10.60 21.97
CA ASN A 163 -12.01 -11.12 20.72
C ASN A 163 -11.51 -12.55 20.44
N PRO A 164 -12.05 -13.56 21.14
CA PRO A 164 -11.64 -14.96 20.98
C PRO A 164 -12.03 -15.57 19.62
N ALA A 165 -12.91 -14.95 18.87
CA ALA A 165 -13.26 -15.38 17.52
C ALA A 165 -13.70 -14.17 16.67
N VAL A 166 -12.95 -13.89 15.63
CA VAL A 166 -13.57 -13.35 14.41
C VAL A 166 -14.24 -14.56 13.76
N ALA A 167 -15.39 -14.94 14.26
CA ALA A 167 -16.21 -15.96 13.61
C ALA A 167 -16.60 -15.46 12.22
N PRO A 168 -16.62 -16.32 11.18
CA PRO A 168 -17.20 -15.95 9.92
C PRO A 168 -18.64 -15.50 10.18
N ALA A 169 -19.03 -14.36 9.60
CA ALA A 169 -20.44 -13.98 9.57
C ALA A 169 -21.18 -15.16 8.93
N GLY A 170 -22.07 -15.80 9.69
CA GLY A 170 -22.91 -16.87 9.17
C GLY A 170 -23.69 -16.36 7.97
N ASP A 171 -23.88 -17.24 7.00
CA ASP A 171 -24.75 -17.09 5.83
C ASP A 171 -26.15 -16.60 6.20
#